data_ab1e32bd5c2654d9cad6672e534062a6
#
_entry.id   ab1e32bd5c2654d9cad6672e534062a6
#
_cell.length_a   1.000
_cell.length_b   1.000
_cell.length_c   1.000
_cell.angle_alpha   90.00
_cell.angle_beta   90.00
_cell.angle_gamma   90.00
#
_symmetry.space_group_name_H-M   'P 1'
#
loop_
_entity.id
_entity.type
_entity.pdbx_description
1 polymer ?
#
loop_
_entity_poly.entity_id
_entity_poly.type
_entity_poly.pdbx_seq_one_letter_code
_entity_poly.pdbx_strand_id
1 'polypeptide(L)'
;MNIQKEIDDYIAGQPGPKRDDLRELHGRILQISPDCRLWFLDGRNEEGKIVSNPNIGYGFQTMKYADGTSRDFYQIGLSANTSGISAYVIGLEDKKYLAETYGAKLGKATVTGYCIRFKRLKDIDVDVLEEAIRFGLGTESGKGRRV
;
A
#
# COMPACT_ATOMS: atom_id res chain seq x y z
N MET A 1 20.54 -8.78 3.73
CA MET A 1 19.90 -8.10 2.58
C MET A 1 19.24 -6.83 3.06
N ASN A 2 19.50 -5.75 2.36
CA ASN A 2 19.01 -4.43 2.76
C ASN A 2 17.65 -4.18 2.12
N ILE A 3 16.62 -4.02 2.96
CA ILE A 3 15.25 -3.84 2.45
C ILE A 3 15.13 -2.56 1.63
N GLN A 4 15.81 -1.50 2.06
CA GLN A 4 15.77 -0.25 1.30
C GLN A 4 16.33 -0.45 -0.12
N LYS A 5 17.40 -1.21 -0.25
CA LYS A 5 17.96 -1.48 -1.57
C LYS A 5 17.02 -2.33 -2.42
N GLU A 6 16.35 -3.30 -1.81
CA GLU A 6 15.38 -4.11 -2.55
C GLU A 6 14.25 -3.25 -3.10
N ILE A 7 13.77 -2.31 -2.28
CA ILE A 7 12.73 -1.39 -2.70
C ILE A 7 13.22 -0.50 -3.83
N ASP A 8 14.41 0.07 -3.69
CA ASP A 8 14.97 0.95 -4.69
C ASP A 8 15.17 0.23 -6.02
N ASP A 9 15.66 -1.01 -5.98
CA ASP A 9 15.86 -1.80 -7.19
C ASP A 9 14.53 -2.14 -7.85
N TYR A 10 13.52 -2.46 -7.05
CA TYR A 10 12.19 -2.76 -7.58
C TYR A 10 11.61 -1.55 -8.31
N ILE A 11 11.69 -0.38 -7.69
CA ILE A 11 11.18 0.85 -8.31
C ILE A 11 11.94 1.17 -9.59
N ALA A 12 13.26 1.08 -9.52
CA ALA A 12 14.10 1.40 -10.67
C ALA A 12 13.83 0.49 -11.86
N GLY A 13 13.36 -0.73 -11.60
CA GLY A 13 13.08 -1.69 -12.66
C GLY A 13 11.75 -1.50 -13.35
N GLN A 14 10.93 -0.54 -12.93
CA GLN A 14 9.62 -0.33 -13.55
C GLN A 14 9.75 0.52 -14.82
N PRO A 15 8.78 0.40 -15.75
CA PRO A 15 8.76 1.27 -16.93
C PRO A 15 8.66 2.73 -16.53
N GLY A 16 9.16 3.63 -17.38
CA GLY A 16 9.34 5.03 -17.07
C GLY A 16 8.24 5.73 -16.28
N PRO A 17 7.03 5.87 -16.85
CA PRO A 17 5.98 6.60 -16.12
C PRO A 17 5.58 5.92 -14.82
N LYS A 18 5.49 4.60 -14.83
CA LYS A 18 5.13 3.85 -13.62
C LYS A 18 6.22 3.96 -12.56
N ARG A 19 7.47 3.94 -13.00
CA ARG A 19 8.61 4.12 -12.09
C ARG A 19 8.53 5.47 -11.38
N ASP A 20 8.26 6.52 -12.14
CA ASP A 20 8.20 7.86 -11.58
C ASP A 20 7.05 8.00 -10.59
N ASP A 21 5.89 7.44 -10.93
CA ASP A 21 4.72 7.48 -10.05
C ASP A 21 4.97 6.70 -8.77
N LEU A 22 5.57 5.53 -8.90
CA LEU A 22 5.85 4.69 -7.74
C LEU A 22 6.87 5.36 -6.81
N ARG A 23 7.89 5.98 -7.41
CA ARG A 23 8.90 6.69 -6.64
C ARG A 23 8.30 7.88 -5.90
N GLU A 24 7.40 8.60 -6.55
CA GLU A 24 6.73 9.73 -5.94
C GLU A 24 5.90 9.28 -4.74
N LEU A 25 5.12 8.22 -4.90
CA LEU A 25 4.31 7.70 -3.81
C LEU A 25 5.16 7.19 -2.65
N HIS A 26 6.23 6.49 -2.97
CA HIS A 26 7.14 5.98 -1.94
C HIS A 26 7.66 7.15 -1.09
N GLY A 27 8.09 8.21 -1.75
CA GLY A 27 8.59 9.39 -1.04
C GLY A 27 7.52 10.04 -0.18
N ARG A 28 6.28 10.14 -0.70
CA ARG A 28 5.20 10.75 0.05
C ARG A 28 4.84 9.95 1.29
N ILE A 29 4.84 8.63 1.18
CA ILE A 29 4.54 7.78 2.34
C ILE A 29 5.62 7.94 3.41
N LEU A 30 6.89 8.02 3.00
CA LEU A 30 7.97 8.22 3.95
C LEU A 30 7.92 9.60 4.61
N GLN A 31 7.36 10.60 3.92
CA GLN A 31 7.14 11.90 4.56
C GLN A 31 6.02 11.84 5.59
N ILE A 32 5.01 11.03 5.32
CA ILE A 32 3.90 10.86 6.26
C ILE A 32 4.36 10.13 7.51
N SER A 33 5.19 9.10 7.34
CA SER A 33 5.65 8.30 8.48
C SER A 33 7.11 7.92 8.26
N PRO A 34 8.04 8.84 8.58
CA PRO A 34 9.47 8.60 8.31
C PRO A 34 10.05 7.39 9.02
N ASP A 35 9.49 7.04 10.17
CA ASP A 35 10.03 5.97 10.99
C ASP A 35 9.26 4.66 10.85
N CYS A 36 8.37 4.55 9.87
CA CYS A 36 7.60 3.33 9.72
C CYS A 36 8.52 2.18 9.30
N ARG A 37 8.12 0.98 9.70
CA ARG A 37 8.84 -0.22 9.30
C ARG A 37 8.59 -0.47 7.82
N LEU A 38 9.65 -0.80 7.09
CA LEU A 38 9.56 -1.10 5.67
C LEU A 38 9.60 -2.60 5.45
N TRP A 39 8.87 -3.04 4.44
CA TRP A 39 8.78 -4.43 4.04
C TRP A 39 8.96 -4.52 2.52
N PHE A 40 9.54 -5.62 2.06
CA PHE A 40 9.53 -5.91 0.64
C PHE A 40 9.21 -7.39 0.47
N LEU A 41 8.14 -7.66 -0.26
CA LEU A 41 7.72 -9.02 -0.56
C LEU A 41 7.93 -9.23 -2.05
N ASP A 42 8.73 -10.23 -2.41
CA ASP A 42 9.12 -10.43 -3.80
C ASP A 42 8.10 -11.24 -4.59
N GLY A 43 7.00 -11.63 -3.95
CA GLY A 43 5.94 -12.36 -4.65
C GLY A 43 6.21 -13.85 -4.81
N ARG A 44 7.25 -14.36 -4.19
CA ARG A 44 7.59 -15.78 -4.29
C ARG A 44 7.18 -16.51 -3.03
N ASN A 45 6.80 -17.79 -3.19
CA ASN A 45 6.51 -18.62 -2.03
C ASN A 45 7.80 -19.26 -1.53
N GLU A 46 7.68 -20.14 -0.56
CA GLU A 46 8.86 -20.79 0.06
C GLU A 46 9.65 -21.62 -0.93
N GLU A 47 9.01 -22.06 -2.00
CA GLU A 47 9.67 -22.88 -3.02
C GLU A 47 10.32 -22.02 -4.11
N GLY A 48 10.25 -20.69 -3.98
CA GLY A 48 10.82 -19.79 -4.95
C GLY A 48 9.94 -19.53 -6.15
N LYS A 49 8.70 -20.01 -6.12
CA LYS A 49 7.79 -19.86 -7.24
C LYS A 49 7.04 -18.55 -7.13
N ILE A 50 6.91 -17.84 -8.24
CA ILE A 50 6.18 -16.57 -8.28
C ILE A 50 4.69 -16.84 -8.18
N VAL A 51 4.07 -16.31 -7.12
CA VAL A 51 2.64 -16.50 -6.88
C VAL A 51 1.86 -15.18 -6.82
N SER A 52 2.57 -14.05 -6.81
CA SER A 52 1.92 -12.73 -6.82
C SER A 52 2.91 -11.71 -7.31
N ASN A 53 2.43 -10.48 -7.54
CA ASN A 53 3.32 -9.37 -7.86
C ASN A 53 4.10 -8.97 -6.62
N PRO A 54 5.34 -8.51 -6.78
CA PRO A 54 6.07 -7.97 -5.64
C PRO A 54 5.36 -6.75 -5.08
N ASN A 55 5.57 -6.47 -3.81
CA ASN A 55 4.99 -5.27 -3.22
C ASN A 55 5.87 -4.72 -2.10
N ILE A 56 5.73 -3.41 -1.87
CA ILE A 56 6.42 -2.68 -0.83
C ILE A 56 5.43 -2.48 0.30
N GLY A 57 5.87 -2.71 1.54
CA GLY A 57 5.01 -2.53 2.69
C GLY A 57 5.52 -1.44 3.62
N TYR A 58 4.60 -0.78 4.33
CA TYR A 58 4.89 0.31 5.24
C TYR A 58 4.09 0.12 6.52
N GLY A 59 4.75 0.30 7.64
CA GLY A 59 4.10 0.21 8.93
C GLY A 59 4.11 -1.21 9.48
N PHE A 60 3.43 -1.38 10.60
CA PHE A 60 3.44 -2.67 11.29
C PHE A 60 2.13 -2.85 12.05
N GLN A 61 1.56 -4.02 11.95
CA GLN A 61 0.39 -4.39 12.72
C GLN A 61 0.38 -5.89 12.94
N THR A 62 -0.35 -6.33 13.94
CA THR A 62 -0.58 -7.74 14.17
C THR A 62 -2.04 -8.02 13.90
N MET A 63 -2.30 -8.88 12.93
CA MET A 63 -3.66 -9.26 12.57
C MET A 63 -4.02 -10.54 13.31
N LYS A 64 -5.18 -10.54 13.97
CA LYS A 64 -5.64 -11.70 14.71
C LYS A 64 -6.80 -12.34 13.99
N TYR A 65 -6.77 -13.66 13.93
CA TYR A 65 -7.78 -14.42 13.20
C TYR A 65 -8.68 -15.18 14.14
N ALA A 66 -9.84 -15.58 13.62
CA ALA A 66 -10.86 -16.25 14.43
C ALA A 66 -10.38 -17.56 15.02
N ASP A 67 -9.42 -18.21 14.37
CA ASP A 67 -8.90 -19.50 14.85
C ASP A 67 -7.85 -19.35 15.95
N GLY A 68 -7.62 -18.12 16.43
CA GLY A 68 -6.67 -17.88 17.51
C GLY A 68 -5.25 -17.58 17.04
N THR A 69 -4.96 -17.71 15.77
CA THR A 69 -3.64 -17.39 15.25
C THR A 69 -3.51 -15.89 15.02
N SER A 70 -2.27 -15.43 14.81
CA SER A 70 -2.02 -14.04 14.48
C SER A 70 -0.90 -13.98 13.44
N ARG A 71 -0.80 -12.83 12.79
CA ARG A 71 0.21 -12.59 11.77
C ARG A 71 0.64 -11.14 11.81
N ASP A 72 1.94 -10.92 11.83
CA ASP A 72 2.49 -9.57 11.70
C ASP A 72 2.55 -9.20 10.23
N PHE A 73 2.20 -7.97 9.92
CA PHE A 73 2.17 -7.55 8.53
C PHE A 73 2.31 -6.04 8.45
N TYR A 74 2.38 -5.53 7.22
CA TYR A 74 2.41 -4.08 7.00
C TYR A 74 0.99 -3.51 7.06
N GLN A 75 0.92 -2.19 7.14
CA GLN A 75 -0.36 -1.49 7.17
C GLN A 75 -0.74 -0.94 5.80
N ILE A 76 0.24 -0.46 5.06
CA ILE A 76 0.05 0.09 3.72
C ILE A 76 0.97 -0.67 2.77
N GLY A 77 0.49 -0.97 1.57
CA GLY A 77 1.30 -1.62 0.55
C GLY A 77 1.19 -0.93 -0.78
N LEU A 78 2.24 -1.01 -1.58
CA LEU A 78 2.25 -0.54 -2.96
C LEU A 78 2.73 -1.66 -3.86
N SER A 79 2.10 -1.80 -5.01
CA SER A 79 2.51 -2.79 -6.00
C SER A 79 2.32 -2.23 -7.39
N ALA A 80 3.27 -2.51 -8.26
CA ALA A 80 3.15 -2.19 -9.69
C ALA A 80 2.68 -3.45 -10.41
N ASN A 81 1.78 -3.26 -11.37
CA ASN A 81 1.28 -4.38 -12.17
C ASN A 81 1.04 -3.90 -13.58
N THR A 82 0.56 -4.79 -14.44
CA THR A 82 0.38 -4.43 -15.85
C THR A 82 -0.66 -3.34 -16.04
N SER A 83 -1.63 -3.23 -15.13
CA SER A 83 -2.69 -2.23 -15.23
C SER A 83 -2.31 -0.89 -14.63
N GLY A 84 -1.24 -0.82 -13.85
CA GLY A 84 -0.86 0.42 -13.19
C GLY A 84 -0.29 0.16 -11.81
N ILE A 85 -0.82 0.89 -10.82
CA ILE A 85 -0.34 0.80 -9.45
C ILE A 85 -1.51 0.47 -8.54
N SER A 86 -1.25 -0.38 -7.56
CA SER A 86 -2.23 -0.71 -6.52
C SER A 86 -1.68 -0.25 -5.17
N ALA A 87 -2.53 0.41 -4.40
CA ALA A 87 -2.23 0.76 -3.02
C ALA A 87 -3.15 -0.05 -2.12
N TYR A 88 -2.59 -0.69 -1.12
CA TYR A 88 -3.35 -1.54 -0.22
C TYR A 88 -3.43 -0.91 1.15
N VAL A 89 -4.61 -0.96 1.76
CA VAL A 89 -4.82 -0.55 3.14
C VAL A 89 -5.27 -1.80 3.89
N ILE A 90 -4.36 -2.40 4.63
CA ILE A 90 -4.57 -3.73 5.21
C ILE A 90 -5.10 -3.61 6.64
N GLY A 91 -5.95 -4.56 7.02
CA GLY A 91 -6.43 -4.63 8.40
C GLY A 91 -7.69 -3.85 8.69
N LEU A 92 -8.42 -3.45 7.65
CA LEU A 92 -9.68 -2.74 7.85
C LEU A 92 -10.77 -3.71 8.27
N GLU A 93 -11.54 -3.32 9.29
CA GLU A 93 -12.68 -4.11 9.72
C GLU A 93 -13.84 -3.97 8.77
N ASP A 94 -14.08 -2.75 8.31
CA ASP A 94 -15.18 -2.47 7.39
C ASP A 94 -14.65 -2.48 5.97
N LYS A 95 -15.00 -3.50 5.23
CA LYS A 95 -14.51 -3.68 3.86
C LYS A 95 -15.09 -2.67 2.89
N LYS A 96 -16.10 -1.91 3.30
CA LYS A 96 -16.69 -0.87 2.45
C LYS A 96 -16.12 0.50 2.73
N TYR A 97 -15.32 0.64 3.78
CA TYR A 97 -14.88 1.94 4.25
C TYR A 97 -14.12 2.73 3.20
N LEU A 98 -13.16 2.10 2.54
CA LEU A 98 -12.34 2.80 1.55
C LEU A 98 -13.19 3.33 0.41
N ALA A 99 -14.04 2.49 -0.17
CA ALA A 99 -14.85 2.89 -1.30
C ALA A 99 -15.83 3.97 -0.92
N GLU A 100 -16.48 3.83 0.23
CA GLU A 100 -17.50 4.79 0.64
C GLU A 100 -16.91 6.12 1.07
N THR A 101 -15.71 6.10 1.65
CA THR A 101 -15.10 7.32 2.17
C THR A 101 -14.31 8.06 1.09
N TYR A 102 -13.56 7.34 0.26
CA TYR A 102 -12.62 7.96 -0.66
C TYR A 102 -12.92 7.72 -2.13
N GLY A 103 -13.71 6.69 -2.45
CA GLY A 103 -13.88 6.26 -3.83
C GLY A 103 -14.32 7.37 -4.79
N ALA A 104 -15.32 8.14 -4.39
CA ALA A 104 -15.86 9.20 -5.27
C ALA A 104 -14.92 10.39 -5.38
N LYS A 105 -14.01 10.56 -4.43
CA LYS A 105 -13.11 11.72 -4.38
C LYS A 105 -11.80 11.47 -5.10
N LEU A 106 -11.45 10.21 -5.35
CA LEU A 106 -10.13 9.87 -5.89
C LEU A 106 -9.98 10.19 -7.37
N GLY A 107 -11.05 10.10 -8.15
CA GLY A 107 -10.95 10.29 -9.59
C GLY A 107 -10.91 8.93 -10.30
N LYS A 108 -9.98 8.77 -11.22
CA LYS A 108 -9.91 7.56 -12.04
C LYS A 108 -9.23 6.43 -11.29
N ALA A 109 -9.92 5.91 -10.31
CA ALA A 109 -9.42 4.80 -9.51
C ALA A 109 -10.52 3.80 -9.28
N THR A 110 -10.14 2.54 -9.12
CA THR A 110 -11.05 1.47 -8.73
C THR A 110 -10.75 1.15 -7.27
N VAL A 111 -11.76 1.23 -6.43
CA VAL A 111 -11.58 0.97 -5.00
C VAL A 111 -12.40 -0.24 -4.62
N THR A 112 -11.72 -1.25 -4.10
CA THR A 112 -12.37 -2.44 -3.56
C THR A 112 -12.03 -2.53 -2.08
N GLY A 113 -12.40 -3.61 -1.42
CA GLY A 113 -12.28 -3.71 0.03
C GLY A 113 -11.04 -3.07 0.64
N TYR A 114 -9.87 -3.48 0.22
CA TYR A 114 -8.62 -2.98 0.79
C TYR A 114 -7.67 -2.43 -0.27
N CYS A 115 -8.11 -2.30 -1.51
CA CYS A 115 -7.22 -1.96 -2.63
C CYS A 115 -7.72 -0.73 -3.37
N ILE A 116 -6.81 0.20 -3.62
CA ILE A 116 -7.05 1.35 -4.48
C ILE A 116 -6.14 1.17 -5.69
N ARG A 117 -6.74 1.05 -6.87
CA ARG A 117 -5.99 0.78 -8.11
C ARG A 117 -6.19 1.90 -9.09
N PHE A 118 -5.10 2.37 -9.69
CA PHE A 118 -5.14 3.43 -10.68
C PHE A 118 -4.02 3.23 -11.68
N LYS A 119 -4.19 3.83 -12.87
CA LYS A 119 -3.20 3.67 -13.92
C LYS A 119 -2.05 4.65 -13.76
N ARG A 120 -2.37 5.91 -13.55
CA ARG A 120 -1.36 6.97 -13.39
C ARG A 120 -1.71 7.83 -12.19
N LEU A 121 -0.69 8.29 -11.52
CA LEU A 121 -0.86 9.15 -10.36
C LEU A 121 -1.57 10.46 -10.73
N LYS A 122 -1.31 10.96 -11.94
CA LYS A 122 -1.94 12.21 -12.42
C LYS A 122 -3.44 12.07 -12.65
N ASP A 123 -3.95 10.85 -12.69
CA ASP A 123 -5.37 10.60 -12.94
C ASP A 123 -6.21 10.65 -11.68
N ILE A 124 -5.58 10.75 -10.53
CA ILE A 124 -6.28 10.71 -9.24
C ILE A 124 -5.91 11.92 -8.41
N ASP A 125 -6.72 12.14 -7.37
CA ASP A 125 -6.43 13.18 -6.39
C ASP A 125 -5.46 12.60 -5.36
N VAL A 126 -4.20 12.99 -5.47
CA VAL A 126 -3.15 12.45 -4.62
C VAL A 126 -3.38 12.80 -3.15
N ASP A 127 -3.95 13.97 -2.89
CA ASP A 127 -4.23 14.37 -1.51
C ASP A 127 -5.24 13.43 -0.85
N VAL A 128 -6.24 13.00 -1.62
CA VAL A 128 -7.21 12.04 -1.10
C VAL A 128 -6.54 10.68 -0.86
N LEU A 129 -5.66 10.27 -1.77
CA LEU A 129 -4.92 9.03 -1.56
C LEU A 129 -4.07 9.11 -0.30
N GLU A 130 -3.44 10.25 -0.04
CA GLU A 130 -2.65 10.43 1.17
C GLU A 130 -3.53 10.34 2.42
N GLU A 131 -4.75 10.86 2.36
CA GLU A 131 -5.66 10.73 3.49
C GLU A 131 -5.94 9.26 3.81
N ALA A 132 -6.16 8.46 2.77
CA ALA A 132 -6.40 7.04 2.97
C ALA A 132 -5.17 6.36 3.55
N ILE A 133 -3.99 6.74 3.09
CA ILE A 133 -2.74 6.18 3.60
C ILE A 133 -2.55 6.56 5.07
N ARG A 134 -2.79 7.83 5.43
CA ARG A 134 -2.68 8.25 6.82
C ARG A 134 -3.66 7.50 7.71
N PHE A 135 -4.86 7.29 7.21
CA PHE A 135 -5.83 6.49 7.94
C PHE A 135 -5.28 5.08 8.18
N GLY A 136 -4.74 4.48 7.13
CA GLY A 136 -4.20 3.12 7.23
C GLY A 136 -3.03 3.00 8.19
N LEU A 137 -2.20 4.02 8.25
CA LEU A 137 -1.05 4.02 9.16
C LEU A 137 -1.42 4.42 10.58
N GLY A 138 -2.66 4.91 10.78
CA GLY A 138 -3.10 5.30 12.11
C GLY A 138 -2.49 6.60 12.61
N THR A 139 -2.05 7.46 11.69
CA THR A 139 -1.40 8.71 12.07
C THR A 139 -2.35 9.88 12.15
N GLU A 140 -3.61 9.67 11.83
CA GLU A 140 -4.57 10.76 11.73
C GLU A 140 -5.31 10.96 13.03
N SER A 141 -4.87 11.91 13.83
CA SER A 141 -5.58 12.39 15.03
C SER A 141 -6.07 11.31 15.97
N GLY A 142 -5.55 10.13 15.88
CA GLY A 142 -6.00 9.04 16.73
C GLY A 142 -7.38 8.51 16.42
N LYS A 143 -8.01 9.04 15.39
CA LYS A 143 -9.33 8.56 14.97
C LYS A 143 -9.21 7.63 13.79
N GLY A 144 -10.28 6.91 13.54
CA GLY A 144 -10.29 6.01 12.39
C GLY A 144 -9.31 4.89 12.53
N ARG A 145 -8.84 4.67 13.74
CA ARG A 145 -7.89 3.60 13.95
C ARG A 145 -8.57 2.26 13.77
N ARG A 146 -7.87 1.41 13.08
CA ARG A 146 -8.31 0.04 13.01
C ARG A 146 -7.94 -0.66 14.29
N VAL A 147 -8.60 -1.67 14.58
CA VAL A 147 -8.25 -2.47 15.74
C VAL A 147 -7.84 -3.85 15.32
#